data_ff991515588fac65159e0fb64319164c
#
_entry.id   ff991515588fac65159e0fb64319164c
#
_cell.length_a   1.000
_cell.length_b   1.000
_cell.length_c   1.000
_cell.angle_alpha   90.00
_cell.angle_beta   90.00
_cell.angle_gamma   90.00
#
_symmetry.space_group_name_H-M   'P 1'
#
loop_
_entity.id
_entity.type
_entity.pdbx_description
1 polymer ?
#
loop_
_entity_poly.entity_id
_entity_poly.type
_entity_poly.pdbx_seq_one_letter_code
_entity_poly.pdbx_strand_id
1 'polypeptide(L)'
;MKNNHETYLKIARLFADNSTCCSKKTGCVIVREGRIISTGYNGVPSGQMHCDKYWLTGEFIDQTIQDLQLEVNARVRFGISPELIIKESNGLFEHNDDIIGIKCNRKKLIEHLNQKGFKKIFDREEHHKWSLENELHAEQNALMACCKNGIATNGADMYMTISPCKTCALLIVQAGIKSVFFEVEYDLSAGFEILKKNNIGYHNINLNS
;
A
#
# COMPACT_ATOMS: atom_id res chain seq x y z
N MET A 1 13.53 -15.10 -28.25
CA MET A 1 13.62 -14.97 -26.77
C MET A 1 12.22 -15.11 -26.22
N LYS A 2 12.01 -15.95 -25.19
CA LYS A 2 10.72 -15.99 -24.48
C LYS A 2 10.40 -14.58 -23.97
N ASN A 3 9.17 -14.13 -24.22
CA ASN A 3 8.72 -12.82 -23.74
C ASN A 3 8.52 -12.90 -22.23
N ASN A 4 9.42 -12.30 -21.45
CA ASN A 4 9.42 -12.39 -19.99
C ASN A 4 8.59 -11.26 -19.33
N HIS A 5 7.75 -10.53 -20.11
CA HIS A 5 6.98 -9.39 -19.58
C HIS A 5 6.08 -9.81 -18.43
N GLU A 6 5.37 -10.93 -18.54
CA GLU A 6 4.54 -11.45 -17.45
C GLU A 6 5.35 -11.75 -16.18
N THR A 7 6.56 -12.30 -16.33
CA THR A 7 7.42 -12.61 -15.19
C THR A 7 7.80 -11.34 -14.43
N TYR A 8 8.20 -10.28 -15.14
CA TYR A 8 8.57 -9.02 -14.51
C TYR A 8 7.37 -8.31 -13.86
N LEU A 9 6.18 -8.40 -14.45
CA LEU A 9 4.95 -7.89 -13.84
C LEU A 9 4.57 -8.68 -12.57
N LYS A 10 4.68 -10.01 -12.58
CA LYS A 10 4.50 -10.84 -11.37
C LYS A 10 5.48 -10.44 -10.26
N ILE A 11 6.73 -10.15 -10.61
CA ILE A 11 7.70 -9.63 -9.64
C ILE A 11 7.30 -8.25 -9.14
N ALA A 12 6.83 -7.35 -10.00
CA ALA A 12 6.31 -6.05 -9.57
C ALA A 12 5.15 -6.19 -8.57
N ARG A 13 4.23 -7.15 -8.76
CA ARG A 13 3.16 -7.47 -7.80
C ARG A 13 3.73 -7.90 -6.44
N LEU A 14 4.73 -8.80 -6.44
CA LEU A 14 5.37 -9.23 -5.18
C LEU A 14 6.02 -8.05 -4.43
N PHE A 15 6.60 -7.09 -5.16
CA PHE A 15 7.12 -5.88 -4.53
C PHE A 15 6.01 -4.96 -4.02
N ALA A 16 4.86 -4.89 -4.68
CA ALA A 16 3.71 -4.14 -4.21
C ALA A 16 3.23 -4.59 -2.82
N ASP A 17 3.36 -5.88 -2.49
CA ASP A 17 2.95 -6.43 -1.18
C ASP A 17 3.73 -5.83 0.00
N ASN A 18 4.94 -5.29 -0.24
CA ASN A 18 5.71 -4.59 0.78
C ASN A 18 5.19 -3.18 1.08
N SER A 19 4.29 -2.66 0.26
CA SER A 19 3.70 -1.35 0.50
C SER A 19 2.82 -1.35 1.75
N THR A 20 2.98 -0.34 2.57
CA THR A 20 2.16 -0.08 3.76
C THR A 20 0.99 0.87 3.47
N CYS A 21 0.76 1.24 2.20
CA CYS A 21 -0.32 2.14 1.83
C CYS A 21 -1.69 1.50 2.07
N CYS A 22 -2.55 2.20 2.82
CA CYS A 22 -3.91 1.76 3.15
C CYS A 22 -4.90 1.85 1.98
N SER A 23 -4.51 2.52 0.87
CA SER A 23 -5.40 2.73 -0.28
C SER A 23 -5.04 1.78 -1.43
N LYS A 24 -3.86 1.96 -2.03
CA LYS A 24 -3.40 1.15 -3.16
C LYS A 24 -1.95 0.76 -2.98
N LYS A 25 -1.67 -0.52 -3.10
CA LYS A 25 -0.32 -1.05 -3.12
C LYS A 25 0.15 -1.16 -4.57
N THR A 26 1.27 -0.53 -4.87
CA THR A 26 1.84 -0.53 -6.23
C THR A 26 3.30 -0.94 -6.19
N GLY A 27 3.72 -1.65 -7.23
CA GLY A 27 5.08 -2.11 -7.40
C GLY A 27 5.65 -1.80 -8.77
N CYS A 28 6.96 -1.65 -8.83
CA CYS A 28 7.71 -1.34 -10.03
C CYS A 28 9.01 -2.15 -10.11
N VAL A 29 9.36 -2.57 -11.31
CA VAL A 29 10.62 -3.28 -11.61
C VAL A 29 11.27 -2.62 -12.83
N ILE A 30 12.56 -2.29 -12.74
CA ILE A 30 13.34 -1.77 -13.87
C ILE A 30 14.27 -2.88 -14.38
N VAL A 31 14.19 -3.13 -15.67
CA VAL A 31 14.94 -4.22 -16.34
C VAL A 31 15.80 -3.65 -17.45
N ARG A 32 17.07 -4.01 -17.49
CA ARG A 32 17.98 -3.67 -18.59
C ARG A 32 18.70 -4.94 -19.07
N GLU A 33 18.69 -5.17 -20.38
CA GLU A 33 19.34 -6.34 -20.97
C GLU A 33 18.88 -7.69 -20.37
N GLY A 34 17.57 -7.78 -20.04
CA GLY A 34 16.97 -8.97 -19.44
C GLY A 34 17.28 -9.18 -17.95
N ARG A 35 17.94 -8.23 -17.30
CA ARG A 35 18.29 -8.29 -15.86
C ARG A 35 17.54 -7.21 -15.09
N ILE A 36 16.99 -7.58 -13.93
CA ILE A 36 16.42 -6.62 -13.01
C ILE A 36 17.57 -5.79 -12.41
N ILE A 37 17.50 -4.48 -12.57
CA ILE A 37 18.48 -3.53 -12.06
C ILE A 37 17.97 -2.71 -10.88
N SER A 38 16.63 -2.62 -10.72
CA SER A 38 16.00 -1.97 -9.57
C SER A 38 14.57 -2.45 -9.39
N THR A 39 14.08 -2.25 -8.17
CA THR A 39 12.68 -2.50 -7.79
C THR A 39 12.20 -1.35 -6.89
N GLY A 40 10.90 -1.14 -6.85
CA GLY A 40 10.27 -0.15 -5.98
C GLY A 40 8.84 -0.52 -5.65
N TYR A 41 8.35 0.01 -4.56
CA TYR A 41 6.93 0.00 -4.18
C TYR A 41 6.58 1.35 -3.57
N ASN A 42 5.28 1.71 -3.59
CA ASN A 42 4.86 3.00 -3.05
C ASN A 42 4.93 3.02 -1.51
N GLY A 43 5.28 4.16 -0.96
CA GLY A 43 5.37 4.36 0.48
C GLY A 43 6.17 5.60 0.86
N VAL A 44 6.21 5.89 2.14
CA VAL A 44 6.94 7.03 2.70
C VAL A 44 8.46 6.82 2.63
N PRO A 45 9.26 7.89 2.58
CA PRO A 45 10.71 7.80 2.72
C PRO A 45 11.14 7.09 4.00
N SER A 46 12.31 6.44 3.93
CA SER A 46 12.87 5.71 5.08
C SER A 46 12.96 6.59 6.33
N GLY A 47 12.53 6.06 7.46
CA GLY A 47 12.53 6.76 8.75
C GLY A 47 11.29 7.61 9.03
N GLN A 48 10.37 7.73 8.09
CA GLN A 48 9.10 8.42 8.31
C GLN A 48 7.99 7.45 8.77
N MET A 49 6.91 8.01 9.31
CA MET A 49 5.76 7.23 9.77
C MET A 49 5.02 6.61 8.59
N HIS A 50 4.93 5.28 8.58
CA HIS A 50 4.24 4.53 7.54
C HIS A 50 2.73 4.80 7.49
N CYS A 51 2.14 4.67 6.31
CA CYS A 51 0.73 4.92 6.04
C CYS A 51 -0.21 4.10 6.94
N ASP A 52 0.06 2.81 7.12
CA ASP A 52 -0.69 1.89 7.99
C ASP A 52 -0.58 2.21 9.49
N LYS A 53 0.38 3.05 9.89
CA LYS A 53 0.52 3.57 11.27
C LYS A 53 -0.10 4.95 11.43
N TYR A 54 -0.25 5.69 10.33
CA TYR A 54 -0.92 6.98 10.35
C TYR A 54 -2.44 6.83 10.29
N TRP A 55 -2.94 5.90 9.47
CA TRP A 55 -4.36 5.73 9.18
C TRP A 55 -4.95 4.47 9.82
N LEU A 56 -6.04 4.65 10.58
CA LEU A 56 -6.90 3.57 11.07
C LEU A 56 -7.97 3.26 10.02
N THR A 57 -7.88 2.11 9.38
CA THR A 57 -8.91 1.65 8.45
C THR A 57 -10.09 1.01 9.19
N GLY A 58 -11.30 1.10 8.61
CA GLY A 58 -12.48 0.42 9.15
C GLY A 58 -12.29 -1.09 9.26
N GLU A 59 -11.67 -1.70 8.25
CA GLU A 59 -11.36 -3.14 8.21
C GLU A 59 -10.44 -3.56 9.35
N PHE A 60 -9.37 -2.80 9.62
CA PHE A 60 -8.48 -3.06 10.75
C PHE A 60 -9.19 -2.95 12.09
N ILE A 61 -10.08 -1.96 12.27
CA ILE A 61 -10.88 -1.78 13.48
C ILE A 61 -11.82 -2.96 13.65
N ASP A 62 -12.52 -3.38 12.60
CA ASP A 62 -13.49 -4.46 12.64
C ASP A 62 -12.82 -5.81 12.93
N GLN A 63 -11.66 -6.09 12.30
CA GLN A 63 -10.86 -7.28 12.61
C GLN A 63 -10.39 -7.27 14.07
N THR A 64 -9.90 -6.13 14.56
CA THR A 64 -9.46 -6.00 15.96
C THR A 64 -10.61 -6.26 16.93
N ILE A 65 -11.82 -5.77 16.63
CA ILE A 65 -13.01 -6.04 17.44
C ILE A 65 -13.32 -7.55 17.47
N GLN A 66 -13.24 -8.23 16.32
CA GLN A 66 -13.48 -9.68 16.24
C GLN A 66 -12.46 -10.47 17.08
N ASP A 67 -11.19 -10.15 16.98
CA ASP A 67 -10.10 -10.82 17.71
C ASP A 67 -10.27 -10.64 19.22
N LEU A 68 -10.54 -9.39 19.67
CA LEU A 68 -10.81 -9.08 21.07
C LEU A 68 -12.07 -9.78 21.58
N GLN A 69 -13.12 -9.89 20.76
CA GLN A 69 -14.35 -10.59 21.14
C GLN A 69 -14.11 -12.10 21.29
N LEU A 70 -13.28 -12.70 20.43
CA LEU A 70 -12.88 -14.10 20.57
C LEU A 70 -12.10 -14.35 21.86
N GLU A 71 -11.17 -13.46 22.21
CA GLU A 71 -10.43 -13.53 23.47
C GLU A 71 -11.35 -13.43 24.69
N VAL A 72 -12.27 -12.47 24.71
CA VAL A 72 -13.25 -12.30 25.78
C VAL A 72 -14.12 -13.55 25.92
N ASN A 73 -14.61 -14.08 24.80
CA ASN A 73 -15.43 -15.28 24.80
C ASN A 73 -14.66 -16.48 25.40
N ALA A 74 -13.38 -16.61 25.09
CA ALA A 74 -12.52 -17.64 25.68
C ALA A 74 -12.39 -17.46 27.20
N ARG A 75 -12.10 -16.22 27.67
CA ARG A 75 -11.99 -15.91 29.09
C ARG A 75 -13.27 -16.26 29.86
N VAL A 76 -14.44 -15.92 29.34
CA VAL A 76 -15.74 -16.28 29.93
C VAL A 76 -15.94 -17.79 29.99
N ARG A 77 -15.58 -18.53 28.92
CA ARG A 77 -15.66 -20.01 28.89
C ARG A 77 -14.76 -20.65 29.96
N PHE A 78 -13.64 -20.01 30.30
CA PHE A 78 -12.76 -20.45 31.40
C PHE A 78 -13.18 -19.96 32.76
N GLY A 79 -14.40 -19.40 32.93
CA GLY A 79 -15.01 -19.04 34.21
C GLY A 79 -14.64 -17.67 34.75
N ILE A 80 -14.06 -16.78 33.93
CA ILE A 80 -13.83 -15.39 34.32
C ILE A 80 -15.14 -14.60 34.18
N SER A 81 -15.55 -13.91 35.25
CA SER A 81 -16.83 -13.20 35.21
C SER A 81 -16.81 -12.00 34.23
N PRO A 82 -17.94 -11.75 33.55
CA PRO A 82 -18.11 -10.58 32.68
C PRO A 82 -17.76 -9.26 33.36
N GLU A 83 -18.20 -9.08 34.60
CA GLU A 83 -17.99 -7.86 35.39
C GLU A 83 -16.50 -7.59 35.62
N LEU A 84 -15.72 -8.66 35.89
CA LEU A 84 -14.28 -8.55 36.06
C LEU A 84 -13.59 -8.13 34.76
N ILE A 85 -13.97 -8.72 33.61
CA ILE A 85 -13.42 -8.38 32.31
C ILE A 85 -13.73 -6.91 31.96
N ILE A 86 -14.95 -6.45 32.18
CA ILE A 86 -15.36 -5.06 31.95
C ILE A 86 -14.53 -4.11 32.83
N LYS A 87 -14.39 -4.45 34.12
CA LYS A 87 -13.63 -3.64 35.10
C LYS A 87 -12.15 -3.52 34.70
N GLU A 88 -11.53 -4.61 34.30
CA GLU A 88 -10.12 -4.64 33.90
C GLU A 88 -9.85 -3.95 32.55
N SER A 89 -10.86 -3.81 31.71
CA SER A 89 -10.73 -3.30 30.35
C SER A 89 -10.65 -1.79 30.21
N ASN A 90 -10.76 -1.03 31.31
CA ASN A 90 -10.81 0.44 31.29
C ASN A 90 -11.85 1.02 30.30
N GLY A 91 -13.02 0.36 30.22
CA GLY A 91 -14.12 0.76 29.36
C GLY A 91 -14.01 0.31 27.90
N LEU A 92 -13.01 -0.53 27.57
CA LEU A 92 -12.90 -1.12 26.25
C LEU A 92 -14.03 -2.12 25.95
N PHE A 93 -14.55 -2.76 27.01
CA PHE A 93 -15.72 -3.63 26.95
C PHE A 93 -16.86 -3.06 27.80
N GLU A 94 -18.08 -3.33 27.35
CA GLU A 94 -19.32 -2.92 28.01
C GLU A 94 -20.34 -4.07 28.01
N HIS A 95 -21.37 -3.97 28.85
CA HIS A 95 -22.46 -4.92 28.83
C HIS A 95 -23.18 -4.92 27.50
N ASN A 96 -23.53 -6.13 27.05
CA ASN A 96 -24.38 -6.35 25.88
C ASN A 96 -25.53 -7.25 26.28
N ASP A 97 -26.74 -6.89 25.91
CA ASP A 97 -27.95 -7.69 26.22
C ASP A 97 -28.05 -8.96 25.34
N ASP A 98 -27.17 -9.11 24.34
CA ASP A 98 -27.15 -10.24 23.42
C ASP A 98 -26.04 -11.25 23.79
N ILE A 99 -26.34 -12.51 23.90
CA ILE A 99 -25.53 -13.75 23.93
C ILE A 99 -24.47 -13.94 25.06
N ILE A 100 -23.57 -13.01 25.35
CA ILE A 100 -22.50 -13.18 26.36
C ILE A 100 -22.49 -12.04 27.38
N GLY A 101 -23.32 -11.03 27.17
CA GLY A 101 -23.37 -9.87 28.06
C GLY A 101 -22.19 -8.90 27.94
N ILE A 102 -21.23 -9.08 26.99
CA ILE A 102 -20.07 -8.20 26.79
C ILE A 102 -19.85 -7.94 25.32
N LYS A 103 -19.64 -6.68 24.94
CA LYS A 103 -19.22 -6.25 23.59
C LYS A 103 -18.08 -5.24 23.65
N CYS A 104 -17.26 -5.20 22.60
CA CYS A 104 -16.22 -4.19 22.47
C CYS A 104 -16.83 -2.81 22.15
N ASN A 105 -16.42 -1.80 22.93
CA ASN A 105 -16.80 -0.41 22.68
C ASN A 105 -15.91 0.18 21.59
N ARG A 106 -16.44 0.30 20.36
CA ARG A 106 -15.70 0.79 19.18
C ARG A 106 -15.06 2.16 19.39
N LYS A 107 -15.74 3.08 20.07
CA LYS A 107 -15.21 4.43 20.35
C LYS A 107 -13.99 4.37 21.26
N LYS A 108 -14.08 3.60 22.33
CA LYS A 108 -12.98 3.39 23.28
C LYS A 108 -11.80 2.65 22.63
N LEU A 109 -12.07 1.70 21.75
CA LEU A 109 -11.01 1.03 20.97
C LEU A 109 -10.26 2.04 20.11
N ILE A 110 -10.96 2.90 19.38
CA ILE A 110 -10.33 3.94 18.54
C ILE A 110 -9.48 4.89 19.41
N GLU A 111 -10.00 5.35 20.57
CA GLU A 111 -9.24 6.18 21.51
C GLU A 111 -7.95 5.47 21.97
N HIS A 112 -8.05 4.18 22.30
CA HIS A 112 -6.89 3.36 22.70
C HIS A 112 -5.87 3.17 21.58
N LEU A 113 -6.31 2.90 20.35
CA LEU A 113 -5.45 2.78 19.19
C LEU A 113 -4.74 4.10 18.86
N ASN A 114 -5.43 5.25 19.00
CA ASN A 114 -4.83 6.56 18.84
C ASN A 114 -3.71 6.81 19.86
N GLN A 115 -3.89 6.37 21.10
CA GLN A 115 -2.83 6.44 22.14
C GLN A 115 -1.62 5.55 21.78
N LYS A 116 -1.82 4.45 21.03
CA LYS A 116 -0.77 3.56 20.52
C LYS A 116 -0.05 4.08 19.28
N GLY A 117 -0.40 5.27 18.78
CA GLY A 117 0.35 5.95 17.73
C GLY A 117 -0.37 6.12 16.40
N PHE A 118 -1.58 5.56 16.22
CA PHE A 118 -2.40 5.90 15.07
C PHE A 118 -2.83 7.36 15.15
N LYS A 119 -2.80 8.08 14.03
CA LYS A 119 -3.04 9.52 14.01
C LYS A 119 -4.46 9.89 13.57
N LYS A 120 -5.02 9.14 12.63
CA LYS A 120 -6.27 9.50 11.97
C LYS A 120 -7.08 8.29 11.55
N ILE A 121 -8.41 8.39 11.59
CA ILE A 121 -9.30 7.41 10.93
C ILE A 121 -9.19 7.62 9.43
N PHE A 122 -9.11 6.52 8.66
CA PHE A 122 -8.96 6.57 7.21
C PHE A 122 -10.15 7.27 6.54
N ASP A 123 -9.85 8.35 5.84
CA ASP A 123 -10.70 9.01 4.87
C ASP A 123 -9.99 9.06 3.53
N ARG A 124 -10.67 8.71 2.45
CA ARG A 124 -10.05 8.54 1.14
C ARG A 124 -9.53 9.86 0.55
N GLU A 125 -10.25 10.95 0.73
CA GLU A 125 -9.86 12.25 0.18
C GLU A 125 -8.71 12.86 0.98
N GLU A 126 -8.78 12.79 2.30
CA GLU A 126 -7.70 13.24 3.18
C GLU A 126 -6.44 12.39 3.00
N HIS A 127 -6.60 11.06 2.85
CA HIS A 127 -5.49 10.16 2.54
C HIS A 127 -4.83 10.54 1.20
N HIS A 128 -5.62 10.85 0.17
CA HIS A 128 -5.07 11.24 -1.12
C HIS A 128 -4.19 12.49 -1.00
N LYS A 129 -4.63 13.53 -0.28
CA LYS A 129 -3.85 14.75 -0.02
C LYS A 129 -2.56 14.42 0.76
N TRP A 130 -2.69 13.64 1.82
CA TRP A 130 -1.55 13.21 2.64
C TRP A 130 -0.54 12.39 1.84
N SER A 131 -1.00 11.46 1.01
CA SER A 131 -0.16 10.61 0.17
C SER A 131 0.65 11.43 -0.84
N LEU A 132 0.06 12.46 -1.46
CA LEU A 132 0.77 13.37 -2.36
C LEU A 132 1.93 14.11 -1.68
N GLU A 133 1.84 14.37 -0.39
CA GLU A 133 2.85 15.10 0.39
C GLU A 133 3.90 14.17 1.04
N ASN A 134 3.54 12.92 1.31
CA ASN A 134 4.33 12.04 2.18
C ASN A 134 4.81 10.74 1.50
N GLU A 135 4.14 10.27 0.44
CA GLU A 135 4.50 9.02 -0.21
C GLU A 135 5.19 9.23 -1.55
N LEU A 136 6.17 8.41 -1.83
CA LEU A 136 6.75 8.22 -3.16
C LEU A 136 6.02 7.11 -3.89
N HIS A 137 5.82 7.26 -5.19
CA HIS A 137 5.30 6.22 -6.04
C HIS A 137 6.32 5.11 -6.27
N ALA A 138 5.87 3.93 -6.68
CA ALA A 138 6.74 2.77 -6.92
C ALA A 138 7.82 3.05 -7.96
N GLU A 139 7.47 3.78 -9.03
CA GLU A 139 8.39 4.19 -10.09
C GLU A 139 9.46 5.15 -9.57
N GLN A 140 9.07 6.11 -8.73
CA GLN A 140 10.00 7.06 -8.10
C GLN A 140 11.00 6.31 -7.20
N ASN A 141 10.51 5.40 -6.36
CA ASN A 141 11.37 4.59 -5.49
C ASN A 141 12.35 3.73 -6.31
N ALA A 142 11.88 3.10 -7.39
CA ALA A 142 12.75 2.30 -8.27
C ALA A 142 13.82 3.16 -8.95
N LEU A 143 13.47 4.34 -9.48
CA LEU A 143 14.41 5.26 -10.10
C LEU A 143 15.41 5.84 -9.09
N MET A 144 14.94 6.23 -7.91
CA MET A 144 15.82 6.76 -6.86
C MET A 144 16.77 5.68 -6.31
N ALA A 145 16.36 4.42 -6.26
CA ALA A 145 17.26 3.31 -5.91
C ALA A 145 18.38 3.15 -6.96
N CYS A 146 18.07 3.27 -8.26
CA CYS A 146 19.10 3.32 -9.31
C CYS A 146 20.05 4.51 -9.11
N CYS A 147 19.51 5.71 -8.91
CA CYS A 147 20.28 6.93 -8.71
C CYS A 147 21.23 6.81 -7.52
N LYS A 148 20.73 6.36 -6.36
CA LYS A 148 21.51 6.16 -5.13
C LYS A 148 22.67 5.20 -5.31
N ASN A 149 22.52 4.17 -6.16
CA ASN A 149 23.51 3.14 -6.38
C ASN A 149 24.36 3.35 -7.65
N GLY A 150 24.24 4.49 -8.33
CA GLY A 150 24.99 4.79 -9.55
C GLY A 150 24.66 3.87 -10.74
N ILE A 151 23.43 3.34 -10.77
CA ILE A 151 22.96 2.42 -11.83
C ILE A 151 22.27 3.24 -12.93
N ALA A 152 22.81 3.19 -14.14
CA ALA A 152 22.22 3.86 -15.28
C ALA A 152 20.90 3.17 -15.72
N THR A 153 19.86 3.97 -15.95
CA THR A 153 18.53 3.53 -16.37
C THR A 153 18.28 3.68 -17.88
N ASN A 154 19.16 4.39 -18.57
CA ASN A 154 19.03 4.65 -20.00
C ASN A 154 18.86 3.36 -20.82
N GLY A 155 17.84 3.30 -21.65
CA GLY A 155 17.51 2.12 -22.49
C GLY A 155 16.85 0.97 -21.74
N ALA A 156 16.57 1.10 -20.44
CA ALA A 156 15.88 0.07 -19.66
C ALA A 156 14.37 0.04 -19.96
N ASP A 157 13.75 -1.07 -19.66
CA ASP A 157 12.30 -1.26 -19.64
C ASP A 157 11.78 -1.16 -18.21
N MET A 158 10.58 -0.59 -18.01
CA MET A 158 9.95 -0.45 -16.71
C MET A 158 8.64 -1.23 -16.65
N TYR A 159 8.47 -2.05 -15.60
CA TYR A 159 7.30 -2.89 -15.37
C TYR A 159 6.61 -2.43 -14.09
N MET A 160 5.31 -2.19 -14.14
CA MET A 160 4.56 -1.67 -13.01
C MET A 160 3.16 -2.27 -12.91
N THR A 161 2.64 -2.36 -11.72
CA THR A 161 1.28 -2.89 -11.49
C THR A 161 0.19 -1.96 -11.99
N ILE A 162 0.43 -0.64 -11.96
CA ILE A 162 -0.51 0.40 -12.41
C ILE A 162 0.25 1.35 -13.33
N SER A 163 -0.38 1.82 -14.41
CA SER A 163 0.22 2.78 -15.35
C SER A 163 0.65 4.07 -14.67
N PRO A 164 1.70 4.76 -15.19
CA PRO A 164 2.29 5.91 -14.53
C PRO A 164 1.37 7.14 -14.55
N CYS A 165 1.34 7.88 -13.45
CA CYS A 165 0.74 9.20 -13.40
C CYS A 165 1.59 10.21 -14.20
N LYS A 166 1.07 11.43 -14.37
CA LYS A 166 1.77 12.52 -15.08
C LYS A 166 3.19 12.76 -14.55
N THR A 167 3.36 12.84 -13.24
CA THR A 167 4.66 13.11 -12.61
C THR A 167 5.65 11.98 -12.84
N CYS A 168 5.21 10.73 -12.67
CA CYS A 168 6.04 9.56 -12.94
C CYS A 168 6.43 9.46 -14.42
N ALA A 169 5.50 9.75 -15.34
CA ALA A 169 5.81 9.76 -16.78
C ALA A 169 6.92 10.75 -17.14
N LEU A 170 6.93 11.95 -16.55
CA LEU A 170 8.02 12.94 -16.74
C LEU A 170 9.36 12.39 -16.24
N LEU A 171 9.39 11.73 -15.08
CA LEU A 171 10.60 11.12 -14.54
C LEU A 171 11.08 9.93 -15.39
N ILE A 172 10.17 9.12 -15.90
CA ILE A 172 10.44 7.99 -16.81
C ILE A 172 11.13 8.49 -18.08
N VAL A 173 10.61 9.58 -18.68
CA VAL A 173 11.24 10.22 -19.85
C VAL A 173 12.66 10.68 -19.53
N GLN A 174 12.81 11.43 -18.43
CA GLN A 174 14.10 12.00 -18.03
C GLN A 174 15.13 10.95 -17.64
N ALA A 175 14.67 9.80 -17.12
CA ALA A 175 15.51 8.66 -16.77
C ALA A 175 15.96 7.82 -17.99
N GLY A 176 15.51 8.15 -19.20
CA GLY A 176 15.84 7.43 -20.44
C GLY A 176 15.25 6.03 -20.53
N ILE A 177 14.13 5.77 -19.88
CA ILE A 177 13.40 4.50 -20.00
C ILE A 177 12.90 4.36 -21.44
N LYS A 178 13.10 3.17 -22.01
CA LYS A 178 12.75 2.87 -23.40
C LYS A 178 11.28 2.49 -23.57
N SER A 179 10.78 1.65 -22.68
CA SER A 179 9.40 1.13 -22.75
C SER A 179 8.82 0.92 -21.35
N VAL A 180 7.51 1.05 -21.25
CA VAL A 180 6.72 0.88 -20.03
C VAL A 180 5.70 -0.23 -20.23
N PHE A 181 5.62 -1.16 -19.30
CA PHE A 181 4.68 -2.27 -19.27
C PHE A 181 3.88 -2.22 -17.97
N PHE A 182 2.55 -2.32 -18.03
CA PHE A 182 1.69 -2.23 -16.88
C PHE A 182 0.49 -3.18 -16.98
N GLU A 183 -0.14 -3.46 -15.85
CA GLU A 183 -1.28 -4.37 -15.75
C GLU A 183 -2.60 -3.63 -15.75
N VAL A 184 -2.70 -2.57 -14.93
CA VAL A 184 -3.93 -1.81 -14.72
C VAL A 184 -3.72 -0.37 -15.19
N GLU A 185 -4.69 0.15 -15.93
CA GLU A 185 -4.69 1.56 -16.30
C GLU A 185 -5.16 2.42 -15.12
N TYR A 186 -4.35 3.42 -14.80
CA TYR A 186 -4.73 4.53 -13.93
C TYR A 186 -5.28 5.65 -14.81
N ASP A 187 -5.79 6.73 -14.23
CA ASP A 187 -6.38 7.85 -14.98
C ASP A 187 -5.55 8.26 -16.22
N LEU A 188 -6.17 8.10 -17.38
CA LEU A 188 -5.56 7.65 -18.63
C LEU A 188 -4.81 8.69 -19.44
N SER A 189 -5.07 9.98 -19.26
CA SER A 189 -4.71 10.89 -20.36
C SER A 189 -3.31 11.48 -20.24
N ALA A 190 -2.96 12.04 -19.08
CA ALA A 190 -1.79 12.89 -18.95
C ALA A 190 -0.45 12.13 -18.97
N GLY A 191 -0.39 10.94 -18.37
CA GLY A 191 0.82 10.11 -18.35
C GLY A 191 1.15 9.58 -19.75
N PHE A 192 0.16 9.00 -20.44
CA PHE A 192 0.33 8.44 -21.78
C PHE A 192 0.68 9.49 -22.83
N GLU A 193 0.08 10.67 -22.76
CA GLU A 193 0.43 11.78 -23.68
C GLU A 193 1.91 12.16 -23.57
N ILE A 194 2.47 12.16 -22.36
CA ILE A 194 3.89 12.44 -22.13
C ILE A 194 4.75 11.34 -22.72
N LEU A 195 4.44 10.07 -22.46
CA LEU A 195 5.19 8.93 -23.00
C LEU A 195 5.16 8.94 -24.53
N LYS A 196 3.99 9.14 -25.13
CA LYS A 196 3.79 9.21 -26.58
C LYS A 196 4.59 10.34 -27.23
N LYS A 197 4.53 11.56 -26.67
CA LYS A 197 5.28 12.72 -27.20
C LYS A 197 6.80 12.51 -27.17
N ASN A 198 7.29 11.64 -26.31
CA ASN A 198 8.72 11.35 -26.16
C ASN A 198 9.12 10.00 -26.77
N ASN A 199 8.26 9.37 -27.61
CA ASN A 199 8.51 8.12 -28.28
C ASN A 199 8.83 6.94 -27.33
N ILE A 200 8.29 6.93 -26.11
CA ILE A 200 8.41 5.81 -25.18
C ILE A 200 7.30 4.81 -25.48
N GLY A 201 7.67 3.56 -25.70
CA GLY A 201 6.70 2.47 -25.85
C GLY A 201 5.91 2.27 -24.55
N TYR A 202 4.58 2.07 -24.65
CA TYR A 202 3.76 1.72 -23.49
C TYR A 202 2.78 0.61 -23.84
N HIS A 203 2.70 -0.40 -22.96
CA HIS A 203 2.00 -1.65 -23.24
C HIS A 203 1.21 -2.11 -22.02
N ASN A 204 -0.09 -2.30 -22.21
CA ASN A 204 -0.93 -2.97 -21.21
C ASN A 204 -0.78 -4.49 -21.39
N ILE A 205 -0.35 -5.19 -20.35
CA ILE A 205 -0.20 -6.64 -20.32
C ILE A 205 -1.22 -7.22 -19.36
N ASN A 206 -2.30 -7.73 -19.90
CA ASN A 206 -3.33 -8.36 -19.09
C ASN A 206 -2.89 -9.77 -18.66
N LEU A 207 -2.61 -9.99 -17.38
CA LEU A 207 -2.21 -11.29 -16.83
C LEU A 207 -3.39 -12.26 -16.59
N ASN A 208 -4.62 -11.83 -16.85
CA ASN A 208 -5.83 -12.62 -16.62
C ASN A 208 -6.41 -13.22 -17.93
N SER A 209 -5.66 -13.18 -19.03
CA SER A 209 -6.05 -13.79 -20.31
C SER A 209 -5.43 -15.16 -20.49
#